data_ac0034aee085bfa0337badf6a7058a1b
#
_entry.id   ac0034aee085bfa0337badf6a7058a1b
#
_cell.length_a   1.000
_cell.length_b   1.000
_cell.length_c   1.000
_cell.angle_alpha   90.00
_cell.angle_beta   90.00
_cell.angle_gamma   90.00
#
_symmetry.space_group_name_H-M   'P 1'
#
loop_
_entity.id
_entity.type
_entity.pdbx_description
1 polymer ?
#
loop_
_entity_poly.entity_id
_entity_poly.type
_entity_poly.pdbx_seq_one_letter_code
_entity_poly.pdbx_strand_id
1 'polypeptide(L)'
;SEKLGCFIKELKQKIIKEKIIHWDDTVIMINEKRGCLRFYGTEKLALYTAHEKKNKEGLDEDNILNTLDNETVVVHDHNTVNYNDDYDFQNAECCVHLIRDLRKVEEALNHEWTKELITLLKEANQKRNEYINQGNQYFEEMFIEEVQIKYDEIMENVKKENKKDRDKYFGNDEKTLINRLIKYKQNYLMWVIRFDIPFSNNLSERSLRGSKTKM
;
A
#
# COMPACT_ATOMS: atom_id res chain seq x y z
N SER A 1 -8.66 29.27 -14.32
CA SER A 1 -8.74 29.63 -15.75
C SER A 1 -9.09 28.38 -16.55
N GLU A 2 -9.80 28.56 -17.65
CA GLU A 2 -10.26 27.49 -18.56
C GLU A 2 -9.12 26.55 -19.01
N LYS A 3 -7.94 27.13 -19.33
CA LYS A 3 -6.75 26.37 -19.73
C LYS A 3 -6.24 25.41 -18.66
N LEU A 4 -6.29 25.81 -17.39
CA LEU A 4 -5.87 24.92 -16.29
C LEU A 4 -6.87 23.78 -16.11
N GLY A 5 -8.16 24.04 -16.29
CA GLY A 5 -9.19 23.00 -16.25
C GLY A 5 -9.01 21.93 -17.34
N CYS A 6 -8.71 22.35 -18.57
CA CYS A 6 -8.41 21.42 -19.66
C CYS A 6 -7.16 20.58 -19.36
N PHE A 7 -6.09 21.19 -18.87
CA PHE A 7 -4.86 20.51 -18.50
C PHE A 7 -5.09 19.44 -17.42
N ILE A 8 -5.82 19.79 -16.34
CA ILE A 8 -6.15 18.85 -15.26
C ILE A 8 -6.97 17.68 -15.79
N LYS A 9 -7.94 17.95 -16.67
CA LYS A 9 -8.75 16.90 -17.29
C LYS A 9 -7.90 15.93 -18.12
N GLU A 10 -6.99 16.46 -18.93
CA GLU A 10 -6.07 15.61 -19.71
C GLU A 10 -5.12 14.80 -18.82
N LEU A 11 -4.60 15.42 -17.74
CA LEU A 11 -3.73 14.72 -16.80
C LEU A 11 -4.46 13.57 -16.12
N LYS A 12 -5.71 13.78 -15.65
CA LYS A 12 -6.56 12.70 -15.12
C LYS A 12 -6.73 11.57 -16.14
N GLN A 13 -7.04 11.91 -17.40
CA GLN A 13 -7.22 10.91 -18.45
C GLN A 13 -5.93 10.13 -18.77
N LYS A 14 -4.75 10.73 -18.60
CA LYS A 14 -3.49 10.02 -18.72
C LYS A 14 -3.25 9.07 -17.54
N ILE A 15 -3.51 9.54 -16.30
CA ILE A 15 -3.34 8.71 -15.10
C ILE A 15 -4.25 7.48 -15.14
N ILE A 16 -5.51 7.64 -15.50
CA ILE A 16 -6.49 6.53 -15.58
C ILE A 16 -6.08 5.43 -16.58
N LYS A 17 -5.26 5.77 -17.57
CA LYS A 17 -4.75 4.81 -18.57
C LYS A 17 -3.47 4.09 -18.17
N GLU A 18 -2.88 4.46 -17.04
CA GLU A 18 -1.68 3.80 -16.52
C GLU A 18 -2.04 2.46 -15.90
N LYS A 19 -1.22 1.45 -16.13
CA LYS A 19 -1.44 0.10 -15.56
C LYS A 19 -1.13 0.02 -14.07
N ILE A 20 -0.25 0.90 -13.58
CA ILE A 20 0.13 0.97 -12.18
C ILE A 20 0.09 2.42 -11.74
N ILE A 21 -0.71 2.69 -10.73
CA ILE A 21 -0.92 4.02 -10.15
C ILE A 21 -0.55 3.97 -8.68
N HIS A 22 0.13 5.00 -8.22
CA HIS A 22 0.37 5.25 -6.80
C HIS A 22 -0.62 6.27 -6.28
N TRP A 23 -1.20 6.02 -5.11
CA TRP A 23 -1.95 7.04 -4.42
C TRP A 23 -1.70 7.02 -2.91
N ASP A 24 -1.85 8.17 -2.29
CA ASP A 24 -1.81 8.36 -0.85
C ASP A 24 -2.45 9.71 -0.50
N ASP A 25 -2.82 9.88 0.76
CA ASP A 25 -3.36 11.12 1.27
C ASP A 25 -2.66 11.59 2.56
N THR A 26 -2.68 12.87 2.79
CA THR A 26 -2.15 13.46 4.02
C THR A 26 -3.05 14.57 4.53
N VAL A 27 -3.07 14.73 5.85
CA VAL A 27 -3.80 15.84 6.48
C VAL A 27 -3.07 17.16 6.20
N ILE A 28 -3.83 18.17 5.81
CA ILE A 28 -3.37 19.56 5.64
C ILE A 28 -4.32 20.51 6.35
N MET A 29 -3.85 21.74 6.55
CA MET A 29 -4.72 22.83 7.01
C MET A 29 -5.14 23.69 5.82
N ILE A 30 -6.44 23.88 5.64
CA ILE A 30 -7.04 24.75 4.61
C ILE A 30 -7.84 25.82 5.33
N ASN A 31 -7.41 27.06 5.27
CA ASN A 31 -8.07 28.19 5.97
C ASN A 31 -8.36 27.85 7.45
N GLU A 32 -7.34 27.43 8.17
CA GLU A 32 -7.41 27.04 9.60
C GLU A 32 -8.30 25.81 9.89
N LYS A 33 -8.88 25.17 8.88
CA LYS A 33 -9.64 23.93 9.01
C LYS A 33 -8.82 22.72 8.55
N ARG A 34 -9.05 21.58 9.20
CA ARG A 34 -8.45 20.32 8.82
C ARG A 34 -9.04 19.82 7.50
N GLY A 35 -8.20 19.62 6.51
CA GLY A 35 -8.52 19.01 5.23
C GLY A 35 -7.57 17.89 4.87
N CYS A 36 -7.63 17.39 3.65
CA CYS A 36 -6.68 16.40 3.14
C CYS A 36 -6.13 16.83 1.76
N LEU A 37 -4.87 16.51 1.53
CA LEU A 37 -4.22 16.56 0.23
C LEU A 37 -4.00 15.14 -0.23
N ARG A 38 -4.39 14.84 -1.47
CA ARG A 38 -4.20 13.54 -2.11
C ARG A 38 -3.23 13.65 -3.25
N PHE A 39 -2.49 12.58 -3.46
CA PHE A 39 -1.61 12.39 -4.60
C PHE A 39 -2.09 11.18 -5.39
N TYR A 40 -2.15 11.33 -6.71
CA TYR A 40 -2.33 10.25 -7.68
C TYR A 40 -1.27 10.37 -8.75
N GLY A 41 -0.59 9.30 -9.09
CA GLY A 41 0.40 9.40 -10.16
C GLY A 41 1.28 8.18 -10.35
N THR A 42 2.25 8.39 -11.23
CA THR A 42 3.33 7.48 -11.59
C THR A 42 4.66 8.22 -11.46
N GLU A 43 5.78 7.60 -11.83
CA GLU A 43 7.06 8.33 -11.90
C GLU A 43 7.07 9.51 -12.87
N LYS A 44 6.12 9.53 -13.85
CA LYS A 44 6.05 10.54 -14.91
C LYS A 44 4.89 11.51 -14.75
N LEU A 45 3.86 11.12 -14.01
CA LEU A 45 2.62 11.87 -13.88
C LEU A 45 2.34 12.13 -12.39
N ALA A 46 1.96 13.35 -12.05
CA ALA A 46 1.61 13.72 -10.68
C ALA A 46 0.39 14.63 -10.67
N LEU A 47 -0.66 14.21 -9.99
CA LEU A 47 -1.85 15.01 -9.72
C LEU A 47 -2.05 15.14 -8.22
N TYR A 48 -2.34 16.35 -7.78
CA TYR A 48 -2.70 16.65 -6.40
C TYR A 48 -4.12 17.20 -6.36
N THR A 49 -4.91 16.68 -5.42
CA THR A 49 -6.26 17.19 -5.13
C THR A 49 -6.37 17.53 -3.65
N ALA A 50 -7.20 18.50 -3.31
CA ALA A 50 -7.41 18.91 -1.94
C ALA A 50 -8.91 18.89 -1.62
N HIS A 51 -9.26 18.31 -0.48
CA HIS A 51 -10.64 18.18 0.00
C HIS A 51 -10.75 18.54 1.48
N GLU A 52 -11.93 18.98 1.89
CA GLU A 52 -12.20 19.25 3.31
C GLU A 52 -12.31 17.95 4.13
N LYS A 53 -12.70 16.83 3.50
CA LYS A 53 -12.94 15.54 4.18
C LYS A 53 -12.09 14.43 3.59
N LYS A 54 -11.56 13.61 4.48
CA LYS A 54 -10.87 12.35 4.17
C LYS A 54 -11.88 11.19 4.20
N ASN A 55 -12.73 11.08 3.19
CA ASN A 55 -13.76 10.06 3.08
C ASN A 55 -13.91 9.59 1.62
N LYS A 56 -14.76 8.55 1.41
CA LYS A 56 -15.01 7.96 0.10
C LYS A 56 -15.62 8.97 -0.88
N GLU A 57 -16.60 9.78 -0.44
CA GLU A 57 -17.23 10.78 -1.30
C GLU A 57 -16.19 11.74 -1.90
N GLY A 58 -15.25 12.23 -1.09
CA GLY A 58 -14.16 13.07 -1.60
C GLY A 58 -13.20 12.34 -2.54
N LEU A 59 -13.01 11.02 -2.41
CA LEU A 59 -12.26 10.22 -3.38
C LEU A 59 -13.03 10.07 -4.69
N ASP A 60 -14.33 9.87 -4.63
CA ASP A 60 -15.19 9.74 -5.81
C ASP A 60 -15.29 11.08 -6.58
N GLU A 61 -15.27 12.23 -5.90
CA GLU A 61 -15.20 13.57 -6.51
C GLU A 61 -13.89 13.78 -7.31
N ASP A 62 -12.79 13.14 -6.92
CA ASP A 62 -11.55 13.15 -7.68
C ASP A 62 -11.71 12.47 -9.05
N ASN A 63 -12.66 11.56 -9.18
CA ASN A 63 -12.99 10.84 -10.39
C ASN A 63 -11.75 10.18 -11.04
N ILE A 64 -11.02 9.42 -10.21
CA ILE A 64 -9.86 8.62 -10.59
C ILE A 64 -10.08 7.18 -10.15
N LEU A 65 -10.06 6.88 -8.83
CA LEU A 65 -10.12 5.50 -8.33
C LEU A 65 -11.42 4.79 -8.74
N ASN A 66 -12.54 5.48 -8.71
CA ASN A 66 -13.85 4.99 -9.11
C ASN A 66 -14.02 4.79 -10.64
N THR A 67 -13.01 5.13 -11.43
CA THR A 67 -13.02 4.96 -12.90
C THR A 67 -12.02 3.95 -13.40
N LEU A 68 -11.21 3.38 -12.51
CA LEU A 68 -10.24 2.34 -12.84
C LEU A 68 -10.94 0.99 -13.02
N ASP A 69 -10.35 0.15 -13.85
CA ASP A 69 -10.79 -1.21 -14.11
C ASP A 69 -9.92 -2.25 -13.39
N ASN A 70 -10.31 -3.51 -13.49
CA ASN A 70 -9.63 -4.64 -12.85
C ASN A 70 -8.26 -4.99 -13.45
N GLU A 71 -7.84 -4.34 -14.53
CA GLU A 71 -6.49 -4.48 -15.09
C GLU A 71 -5.49 -3.50 -14.44
N THR A 72 -6.00 -2.44 -13.83
CA THR A 72 -5.18 -1.42 -13.17
C THR A 72 -4.79 -1.85 -11.75
N VAL A 73 -3.51 -1.73 -11.43
CA VAL A 73 -3.00 -1.94 -10.06
C VAL A 73 -2.81 -0.60 -9.37
N VAL A 74 -3.38 -0.47 -8.18
CA VAL A 74 -3.20 0.72 -7.33
C VAL A 74 -2.32 0.38 -6.14
N VAL A 75 -1.16 1.03 -6.07
CA VAL A 75 -0.19 0.90 -4.98
C VAL A 75 -0.52 1.93 -3.91
N HIS A 76 -0.77 1.47 -2.70
CA HIS A 76 -1.19 2.34 -1.60
C HIS A 76 -0.78 1.81 -0.22
N ASP A 77 -0.93 2.63 0.80
CA ASP A 77 -0.87 2.21 2.19
C ASP A 77 -2.19 1.55 2.57
N HIS A 78 -2.18 0.69 3.59
CA HIS A 78 -3.41 0.02 4.00
C HIS A 78 -4.49 1.03 4.40
N ASN A 79 -5.52 1.10 3.56
CA ASN A 79 -6.72 1.90 3.83
C ASN A 79 -7.95 1.10 3.39
N THR A 80 -8.84 0.82 4.35
CA THR A 80 -10.04 0.02 4.10
C THR A 80 -10.98 0.61 3.04
N VAL A 81 -10.88 1.91 2.78
CA VAL A 81 -11.66 2.58 1.72
C VAL A 81 -11.35 2.03 0.32
N ASN A 82 -10.17 1.45 0.10
CA ASN A 82 -9.80 0.85 -1.18
C ASN A 82 -10.50 -0.49 -1.47
N TYR A 83 -11.06 -1.10 -0.44
CA TYR A 83 -11.67 -2.43 -0.49
C TYR A 83 -13.21 -2.33 -0.40
N ASN A 84 -13.80 -1.47 -1.20
CA ASN A 84 -15.24 -1.33 -1.34
C ASN A 84 -15.72 -1.87 -2.69
N ASP A 85 -17.01 -2.18 -2.79
CA ASP A 85 -17.60 -2.81 -3.96
C ASP A 85 -17.74 -1.89 -5.19
N ASP A 86 -17.49 -0.58 -5.01
CA ASP A 86 -17.58 0.42 -6.09
C ASP A 86 -16.24 0.59 -6.83
N TYR A 87 -15.15 0.00 -6.33
CA TYR A 87 -13.82 0.09 -6.93
C TYR A 87 -13.38 -1.26 -7.49
N ASP A 88 -13.04 -1.29 -8.78
CA ASP A 88 -12.74 -2.52 -9.53
C ASP A 88 -11.23 -2.77 -9.75
N PHE A 89 -10.37 -1.86 -9.31
CA PHE A 89 -8.92 -2.01 -9.46
C PHE A 89 -8.31 -3.08 -8.54
N GLN A 90 -7.14 -3.58 -8.90
CA GLN A 90 -6.34 -4.47 -8.07
C GLN A 90 -5.56 -3.66 -7.02
N ASN A 91 -5.60 -4.11 -5.77
CA ASN A 91 -4.89 -3.46 -4.67
C ASN A 91 -3.48 -4.05 -4.48
N ALA A 92 -2.44 -3.22 -4.44
CA ALA A 92 -1.08 -3.58 -4.04
C ALA A 92 -0.70 -2.82 -2.77
N GLU A 93 -0.48 -3.55 -1.70
CA GLU A 93 -0.20 -3.00 -0.36
C GLU A 93 1.27 -2.66 -0.17
N CYS A 94 1.55 -1.53 0.46
CA CYS A 94 2.90 -1.09 0.78
C CYS A 94 3.55 -1.95 1.88
N CYS A 95 4.53 -2.78 1.52
CA CYS A 95 5.25 -3.62 2.50
C CYS A 95 6.12 -2.81 3.47
N VAL A 96 6.56 -1.61 3.14
CA VAL A 96 7.30 -0.74 4.07
C VAL A 96 6.42 -0.32 5.25
N HIS A 97 5.14 0.01 5.01
CA HIS A 97 4.18 0.30 6.07
C HIS A 97 3.85 -0.95 6.88
N LEU A 98 3.67 -2.09 6.23
CA LEU A 98 3.51 -3.37 6.93
C LEU A 98 4.69 -3.65 7.88
N ILE A 99 5.93 -3.49 7.43
CA ILE A 99 7.12 -3.70 8.27
C ILE A 99 7.14 -2.74 9.46
N ARG A 100 6.68 -1.50 9.31
CA ARG A 100 6.55 -0.57 10.44
C ARG A 100 5.53 -1.05 11.47
N ASP A 101 4.40 -1.57 11.02
CA ASP A 101 3.35 -2.11 11.91
C ASP A 101 3.82 -3.39 12.62
N LEU A 102 4.50 -4.29 11.90
CA LEU A 102 5.11 -5.49 12.49
C LEU A 102 6.13 -5.15 13.57
N ARG A 103 6.98 -4.13 13.35
CA ARG A 103 7.95 -3.67 14.35
C ARG A 103 7.28 -3.12 15.61
N LYS A 104 6.17 -2.39 15.49
CA LYS A 104 5.41 -1.93 16.67
C LYS A 104 4.93 -3.10 17.52
N VAL A 105 4.44 -4.16 16.90
CA VAL A 105 4.01 -5.38 17.60
C VAL A 105 5.23 -6.10 18.21
N GLU A 106 6.33 -6.21 17.48
CA GLU A 106 7.58 -6.79 17.96
C GLU A 106 8.08 -6.06 19.22
N GLU A 107 8.15 -4.73 19.20
CA GLU A 107 8.59 -3.89 20.32
C GLU A 107 7.67 -4.01 21.54
N ALA A 108 6.35 -4.17 21.31
CA ALA A 108 5.37 -4.23 22.38
C ALA A 108 5.20 -5.62 23.02
N LEU A 109 5.26 -6.69 22.22
CA LEU A 109 4.93 -8.05 22.62
C LEU A 109 6.11 -9.03 22.50
N ASN A 110 7.15 -8.67 21.75
CA ASN A 110 8.33 -9.50 21.44
C ASN A 110 7.94 -10.90 20.89
N HIS A 111 6.92 -10.94 20.02
CA HIS A 111 6.51 -12.16 19.35
C HIS A 111 7.45 -12.49 18.19
N GLU A 112 7.83 -13.74 18.06
CA GLU A 112 8.84 -14.17 17.07
C GLU A 112 8.34 -14.11 15.63
N TRP A 113 7.05 -14.38 15.41
CA TRP A 113 6.45 -14.36 14.08
C TRP A 113 6.64 -13.03 13.35
N THR A 114 6.68 -11.91 14.06
CA THR A 114 6.88 -10.58 13.46
C THR A 114 8.25 -10.46 12.83
N LYS A 115 9.29 -10.99 13.50
CA LYS A 115 10.67 -11.02 12.99
C LYS A 115 10.79 -11.95 11.79
N GLU A 116 10.16 -13.12 11.86
CA GLU A 116 10.14 -14.09 10.77
C GLU A 116 9.51 -13.49 9.51
N LEU A 117 8.35 -12.83 9.65
CA LEU A 117 7.68 -12.19 8.51
C LEU A 117 8.49 -11.00 7.96
N ILE A 118 9.07 -10.17 8.81
CA ILE A 118 9.94 -9.06 8.38
C ILE A 118 11.14 -9.60 7.60
N THR A 119 11.74 -10.69 8.06
CA THR A 119 12.90 -11.33 7.43
C THR A 119 12.51 -11.86 6.06
N LEU A 120 11.42 -12.64 5.98
CA LEU A 120 10.89 -13.18 4.72
C LEU A 120 10.68 -12.08 3.67
N LEU A 121 9.96 -11.01 4.05
CA LEU A 121 9.68 -9.90 3.14
C LEU A 121 10.95 -9.17 2.65
N LYS A 122 11.92 -8.97 3.54
CA LYS A 122 13.18 -8.28 3.20
C LYS A 122 14.06 -9.14 2.30
N GLU A 123 14.25 -10.42 2.63
CA GLU A 123 15.07 -11.34 1.85
C GLU A 123 14.49 -11.55 0.44
N ALA A 124 13.17 -11.76 0.35
CA ALA A 124 12.52 -11.87 -0.95
C ALA A 124 12.65 -10.57 -1.78
N ASN A 125 12.52 -9.39 -1.16
CA ASN A 125 12.70 -8.12 -1.87
C ASN A 125 14.17 -7.88 -2.26
N GLN A 126 15.13 -8.27 -1.44
CA GLN A 126 16.55 -8.21 -1.81
C GLN A 126 16.82 -9.09 -3.03
N LYS A 127 16.37 -10.34 -3.01
CA LYS A 127 16.51 -11.27 -4.14
C LYS A 127 15.82 -10.72 -5.40
N ARG A 128 14.63 -10.11 -5.26
CA ARG A 128 13.96 -9.43 -6.39
C ARG A 128 14.86 -8.35 -7.00
N ASN A 129 15.48 -7.50 -6.18
CA ASN A 129 16.35 -6.44 -6.69
C ASN A 129 17.58 -7.01 -7.40
N GLU A 130 18.15 -8.12 -6.91
CA GLU A 130 19.25 -8.82 -7.57
C GLU A 130 18.82 -9.37 -8.93
N TYR A 131 17.62 -9.98 -9.03
CA TYR A 131 17.05 -10.47 -10.29
C TYR A 131 16.78 -9.35 -11.30
N ILE A 132 16.23 -8.22 -10.85
CA ILE A 132 16.02 -7.04 -11.70
C ILE A 132 17.36 -6.51 -12.25
N ASN A 133 18.39 -6.42 -11.41
CA ASN A 133 19.73 -5.98 -11.82
C ASN A 133 20.38 -6.92 -12.84
N GLN A 134 19.99 -8.20 -12.85
CA GLN A 134 20.40 -9.20 -13.83
C GLN A 134 19.54 -9.18 -15.12
N GLY A 135 18.53 -8.32 -15.20
CA GLY A 135 17.62 -8.18 -16.34
C GLY A 135 16.41 -9.12 -16.30
N ASN A 136 16.18 -9.85 -15.20
CA ASN A 136 15.01 -10.71 -15.06
C ASN A 136 13.76 -9.88 -14.73
N GLN A 137 12.60 -10.34 -15.16
CA GLN A 137 11.31 -9.66 -14.98
C GLN A 137 10.36 -10.39 -14.00
N TYR A 138 10.74 -11.58 -13.55
CA TYR A 138 9.95 -12.43 -12.63
C TYR A 138 10.86 -13.43 -11.94
N PHE A 139 10.38 -14.00 -10.84
CA PHE A 139 10.98 -15.17 -10.21
C PHE A 139 10.55 -16.45 -10.91
N GLU A 140 11.34 -17.51 -10.70
CA GLU A 140 10.91 -18.87 -11.01
C GLU A 140 9.72 -19.26 -10.11
N GLU A 141 8.79 -20.05 -10.65
CA GLU A 141 7.56 -20.47 -9.96
C GLU A 141 7.84 -21.11 -8.59
N MET A 142 8.85 -21.96 -8.53
CA MET A 142 9.28 -22.63 -7.30
C MET A 142 9.63 -21.64 -6.18
N PHE A 143 10.27 -20.50 -6.49
CA PHE A 143 10.61 -19.49 -5.49
C PHE A 143 9.36 -18.72 -5.04
N ILE A 144 8.42 -18.44 -5.94
CA ILE A 144 7.15 -17.81 -5.61
C ILE A 144 6.37 -18.70 -4.63
N GLU A 145 6.28 -20.00 -4.93
CA GLU A 145 5.65 -21.00 -4.06
C GLU A 145 6.34 -21.06 -2.68
N GLU A 146 7.67 -21.10 -2.65
CA GLU A 146 8.45 -21.10 -1.40
C GLU A 146 8.11 -19.91 -0.51
N VAL A 147 8.04 -18.70 -1.07
CA VAL A 147 7.66 -17.47 -0.31
C VAL A 147 6.23 -17.59 0.21
N GLN A 148 5.31 -18.10 -0.59
CA GLN A 148 3.90 -18.25 -0.21
C GLN A 148 3.71 -19.29 0.90
N ILE A 149 4.40 -20.41 0.83
CA ILE A 149 4.39 -21.49 1.84
C ILE A 149 4.95 -20.96 3.17
N LYS A 150 6.12 -20.33 3.15
CA LYS A 150 6.71 -19.71 4.36
C LYS A 150 5.80 -18.67 5.00
N TYR A 151 5.14 -17.85 4.17
CA TYR A 151 4.17 -16.89 4.68
C TYR A 151 3.00 -17.58 5.41
N ASP A 152 2.45 -18.65 4.83
CA ASP A 152 1.34 -19.40 5.43
C ASP A 152 1.76 -20.10 6.73
N GLU A 153 2.95 -20.70 6.77
CA GLU A 153 3.52 -21.32 7.97
C GLU A 153 3.66 -20.32 9.12
N ILE A 154 4.16 -19.11 8.83
CA ILE A 154 4.22 -18.01 9.80
C ILE A 154 2.81 -17.68 10.31
N MET A 155 1.83 -17.52 9.41
CA MET A 155 0.46 -17.20 9.78
C MET A 155 -0.25 -18.28 10.59
N GLU A 156 0.09 -19.56 10.42
CA GLU A 156 -0.42 -20.66 11.26
C GLU A 156 0.13 -20.57 12.70
N ASN A 157 1.39 -20.20 12.85
CA ASN A 157 2.04 -20.07 14.16
C ASN A 157 1.57 -18.84 14.95
N VAL A 158 1.30 -17.74 14.26
CA VAL A 158 0.84 -16.46 14.83
C VAL A 158 -0.33 -16.62 15.80
N LYS A 159 -1.33 -17.42 15.43
CA LYS A 159 -2.52 -17.63 16.25
C LYS A 159 -2.22 -18.22 17.63
N LYS A 160 -1.10 -18.94 17.75
CA LYS A 160 -0.66 -19.55 19.03
C LYS A 160 -0.04 -18.50 19.96
N GLU A 161 0.77 -17.59 19.41
CA GLU A 161 1.41 -16.52 20.17
C GLU A 161 0.41 -15.45 20.62
N ASN A 162 -0.45 -14.99 19.72
CA ASN A 162 -1.48 -13.98 20.03
C ASN A 162 -2.41 -14.42 21.17
N LYS A 163 -2.72 -15.72 21.30
CA LYS A 163 -3.55 -16.23 22.41
C LYS A 163 -2.94 -16.00 23.77
N LYS A 164 -1.60 -16.00 23.90
CA LYS A 164 -0.89 -15.83 25.17
C LYS A 164 -1.00 -14.42 25.72
N ASP A 165 -1.06 -13.44 24.84
CA ASP A 165 -1.00 -12.01 25.16
C ASP A 165 -2.29 -11.24 24.84
N ARG A 166 -3.40 -11.98 24.63
CA ARG A 166 -4.68 -11.43 24.18
C ARG A 166 -5.25 -10.33 25.08
N ASP A 167 -4.94 -10.36 26.36
CA ASP A 167 -5.44 -9.39 27.35
C ASP A 167 -4.51 -8.17 27.49
N LYS A 168 -3.35 -8.15 26.79
CA LYS A 168 -2.49 -6.99 26.74
C LYS A 168 -3.05 -5.96 25.75
N TYR A 169 -2.78 -4.68 26.01
CA TYR A 169 -3.24 -3.56 25.17
C TYR A 169 -2.97 -3.79 23.68
N PHE A 170 -1.75 -4.21 23.31
CA PHE A 170 -1.38 -4.49 21.93
C PHE A 170 -1.90 -5.82 21.37
N GLY A 171 -2.42 -6.72 22.21
CA GLY A 171 -2.98 -7.98 21.75
C GLY A 171 -4.17 -7.84 20.78
N ASN A 172 -4.95 -6.77 20.93
CA ASN A 172 -6.05 -6.46 20.01
C ASN A 172 -5.54 -5.83 18.69
N ASP A 173 -4.53 -4.97 18.74
CA ASP A 173 -3.92 -4.36 17.56
C ASP A 173 -3.19 -5.42 16.74
N GLU A 174 -2.47 -6.33 17.41
CA GLU A 174 -1.85 -7.49 16.79
C GLU A 174 -2.90 -8.37 16.09
N LYS A 175 -4.02 -8.67 16.75
CA LYS A 175 -5.12 -9.44 16.15
C LYS A 175 -5.67 -8.77 14.89
N THR A 176 -5.82 -7.46 14.91
CA THR A 176 -6.26 -6.69 13.74
C THR A 176 -5.25 -6.80 12.60
N LEU A 177 -3.96 -6.71 12.90
CA LEU A 177 -2.88 -6.89 11.94
C LEU A 177 -2.88 -8.31 11.35
N ILE A 178 -3.01 -9.34 12.20
CA ILE A 178 -3.09 -10.74 11.76
C ILE A 178 -4.27 -10.95 10.81
N ASN A 179 -5.46 -10.47 11.16
CA ASN A 179 -6.64 -10.61 10.30
C ASN A 179 -6.43 -9.89 8.94
N ARG A 180 -5.80 -8.73 8.94
CA ARG A 180 -5.42 -7.99 7.74
C ARG A 180 -4.46 -8.81 6.86
N LEU A 181 -3.43 -9.39 7.45
CA LEU A 181 -2.43 -10.20 6.74
C LEU A 181 -3.04 -11.45 6.12
N ILE A 182 -3.94 -12.13 6.82
CA ILE A 182 -4.66 -13.30 6.28
C ILE A 182 -5.57 -12.89 5.13
N LYS A 183 -6.37 -11.82 5.31
CA LYS A 183 -7.37 -11.39 4.32
C LYS A 183 -6.72 -10.87 3.04
N TYR A 184 -5.63 -10.12 3.16
CA TYR A 184 -5.00 -9.39 2.06
C TYR A 184 -3.62 -9.93 1.67
N LYS A 185 -3.35 -11.23 1.93
CA LYS A 185 -2.09 -11.90 1.59
C LYS A 185 -1.65 -11.60 0.16
N GLN A 186 -2.55 -11.79 -0.81
CA GLN A 186 -2.23 -11.62 -2.24
C GLN A 186 -1.85 -10.17 -2.57
N ASN A 187 -2.47 -9.20 -1.92
CA ASN A 187 -2.18 -7.78 -2.11
C ASN A 187 -0.79 -7.40 -1.55
N TYR A 188 -0.37 -8.04 -0.44
CA TYR A 188 0.98 -7.87 0.12
C TYR A 188 2.08 -8.61 -0.64
N LEU A 189 1.75 -9.69 -1.37
CA LEU A 189 2.71 -10.51 -2.11
C LEU A 189 2.67 -10.29 -3.63
N MET A 190 1.87 -9.36 -4.15
CA MET A 190 1.74 -9.11 -5.58
C MET A 190 3.09 -8.81 -6.26
N TRP A 191 3.96 -8.06 -5.59
CA TRP A 191 5.31 -7.73 -6.08
C TRP A 191 6.25 -8.94 -6.18
N VAL A 192 5.96 -10.05 -5.49
CA VAL A 192 6.70 -11.32 -5.64
C VAL A 192 6.35 -11.98 -6.96
N ILE A 193 5.11 -11.86 -7.42
CA ILE A 193 4.62 -12.47 -8.66
C ILE A 193 4.96 -11.58 -9.86
N ARG A 194 4.91 -10.25 -9.69
CA ARG A 194 5.07 -9.27 -10.75
C ARG A 194 6.10 -8.20 -10.35
N PHE A 195 7.24 -8.17 -11.02
CA PHE A 195 8.32 -7.23 -10.70
C PHE A 195 8.03 -5.78 -11.07
N ASP A 196 7.06 -5.52 -11.93
CA ASP A 196 6.56 -4.20 -12.23
C ASP A 196 5.80 -3.57 -11.04
N ILE A 197 5.27 -4.40 -10.13
CA ILE A 197 4.65 -3.91 -8.90
C ILE A 197 5.74 -3.57 -7.87
N PRO A 198 5.78 -2.36 -7.32
CA PRO A 198 6.79 -1.97 -6.35
C PRO A 198 6.52 -2.57 -4.96
N PHE A 199 7.60 -2.83 -4.22
CA PHE A 199 7.55 -3.27 -2.81
C PHE A 199 6.96 -2.22 -1.87
N SER A 200 7.00 -0.95 -2.26
CA SER A 200 6.62 0.18 -1.40
C SER A 200 5.89 1.27 -2.15
N ASN A 201 5.10 2.06 -1.41
CA ASN A 201 4.44 3.27 -1.91
C ASN A 201 5.31 4.54 -1.73
N ASN A 202 6.64 4.41 -1.78
CA ASN A 202 7.58 5.52 -1.57
C ASN A 202 7.39 6.69 -2.56
N LEU A 203 6.84 6.43 -3.74
CA LEU A 203 6.56 7.47 -4.72
C LEU A 203 5.55 8.49 -4.17
N SER A 204 4.42 8.02 -3.66
CA SER A 204 3.39 8.88 -3.05
C SER A 204 3.92 9.60 -1.81
N GLU A 205 4.64 8.87 -0.92
CA GLU A 205 5.21 9.48 0.28
C GLU A 205 6.15 10.65 -0.06
N ARG A 206 7.06 10.46 -1.02
CA ARG A 206 7.99 11.52 -1.45
C ARG A 206 7.25 12.71 -2.06
N SER A 207 6.21 12.43 -2.86
CA SER A 207 5.40 13.45 -3.51
C SER A 207 4.65 14.32 -2.50
N LEU A 208 4.15 13.73 -1.42
CA LEU A 208 3.43 14.45 -0.37
C LEU A 208 4.34 15.15 0.66
N ARG A 209 5.62 14.72 0.83
CA ARG A 209 6.55 15.34 1.80
C ARG A 209 6.79 16.82 1.54
N GLY A 210 6.96 17.20 0.29
CA GLY A 210 7.19 18.60 -0.09
C GLY A 210 6.06 19.54 0.32
N SER A 211 4.84 19.03 0.44
CA SER A 211 3.68 19.78 0.89
C SER A 211 3.62 19.93 2.40
N LYS A 212 4.12 18.94 3.16
CA LYS A 212 4.18 18.98 4.64
C LYS A 212 5.23 19.97 5.17
N THR A 213 6.31 20.20 4.45
CA THR A 213 7.42 21.07 4.89
C THR A 213 7.18 22.54 4.61
N LYS A 214 6.16 22.88 3.81
CA LYS A 214 5.82 24.26 3.45
C LYS A 214 4.61 24.82 4.23
N MET A 215 4.07 24.04 5.16
CA MET A 215 3.01 24.40 6.11
C MET A 215 3.57 24.56 7.52
#